data_8e6af1c3e60cbabe66d39d9b792b4017
#
_entry.id   8e6af1c3e60cbabe66d39d9b792b4017
#
_cell.length_a   1.000
_cell.length_b   1.000
_cell.length_c   1.000
_cell.angle_alpha   90.00
_cell.angle_beta   90.00
_cell.angle_gamma   90.00
#
_symmetry.space_group_name_H-M   'P 1'
#
loop_
_entity.id
_entity.type
_entity.pdbx_description
1 polymer ?
#
loop_
_entity_poly.entity_id
_entity_poly.type
_entity_poly.pdbx_seq_one_letter_code
_entity_poly.pdbx_strand_id
1 'polypeptide(L)'
;DFCLSRGLGDVYKRQAFIAVHGGRQVAILVPTTLLAQQHYNSFRDRFADWPVTVEVMSRFKSAKEVSAVIEQLAEGKIDIIIGTHKLLQDDVKIKNLGLVIIDEEHRFGVRQKEVLKALRSEVDILTLTATPIPRTLNMAVSGMRDLSIIATPPARRLSVRTFVMEQNKPTIKEALLRELLRGGQVYYLHNDVKTIEKCAADLAELVPEARIGIGHGQMNERELEQVMGDFYHKRFNVLIASTIIETGIDVPSANTIIIERADKFGLAQLHQLRGRVGRSHHQAYAYLLTPPRKQMTDDAQKRLEAIANAQDLGAGFVLATHDLEIRGAGELLGDGQSAVSYTHLRAHETGRN
;
A
#
# COMPACT_ATOMS: atom_id res chain seq x y z
N ASP A 1 -15.14 -0.49 14.52
CA ASP A 1 -15.10 0.86 13.96
C ASP A 1 -13.95 1.00 12.97
N PHE A 2 -14.09 0.29 11.86
CA PHE A 2 -13.14 0.29 10.75
C PHE A 2 -13.32 1.54 9.90
N CYS A 3 -12.74 2.63 10.32
CA CYS A 3 -12.86 3.92 9.67
C CYS A 3 -11.68 4.27 8.79
N LEU A 4 -11.19 3.33 7.99
CA LEU A 4 -9.90 3.50 7.35
C LEU A 4 -9.90 4.07 5.97
N SER A 5 -11.00 4.16 5.35
CA SER A 5 -11.16 4.83 4.08
C SER A 5 -12.63 5.17 3.90
N ARG A 6 -13.23 5.85 4.90
CA ARG A 6 -14.64 6.23 4.76
C ARG A 6 -14.92 6.99 3.46
N GLY A 7 -13.92 7.67 2.89
CA GLY A 7 -14.01 8.25 1.56
C GLY A 7 -13.90 7.20 0.45
N LEU A 8 -12.70 6.70 0.19
CA LEU A 8 -12.41 5.79 -0.93
C LEU A 8 -13.08 4.42 -0.75
N GLY A 9 -12.97 3.83 0.45
CA GLY A 9 -13.55 2.52 0.74
C GLY A 9 -15.05 2.47 0.60
N ASP A 10 -15.76 3.54 0.91
CA ASP A 10 -17.21 3.61 0.74
C ASP A 10 -17.59 3.75 -0.73
N VAL A 11 -16.83 4.48 -1.55
CA VAL A 11 -17.11 4.67 -2.96
C VAL A 11 -17.07 3.34 -3.70
N TYR A 12 -15.97 2.60 -3.67
CA TYR A 12 -15.89 1.36 -4.44
C TYR A 12 -16.79 0.24 -3.91
N LYS A 13 -17.12 0.22 -2.61
CA LYS A 13 -18.12 -0.68 -2.06
C LYS A 13 -19.52 -0.39 -2.58
N ARG A 14 -19.87 0.88 -2.75
CA ARG A 14 -21.14 1.28 -3.39
C ARG A 14 -21.19 0.86 -4.85
N GLN A 15 -20.10 1.04 -5.61
CA GLN A 15 -20.03 0.56 -6.99
C GLN A 15 -20.19 -0.97 -7.07
N ALA A 16 -19.52 -1.70 -6.19
CA ALA A 16 -19.69 -3.16 -6.10
C ALA A 16 -21.16 -3.54 -5.80
N PHE A 17 -21.81 -2.83 -4.86
CA PHE A 17 -23.21 -3.07 -4.53
C PHE A 17 -24.14 -2.80 -5.72
N ILE A 18 -23.94 -1.70 -6.45
CA ILE A 18 -24.75 -1.37 -7.64
C ILE A 18 -24.59 -2.45 -8.70
N ALA A 19 -23.38 -2.94 -8.96
CA ALA A 19 -23.13 -4.01 -9.92
C ALA A 19 -23.84 -5.32 -9.51
N VAL A 20 -23.74 -5.71 -8.23
CA VAL A 20 -24.41 -6.91 -7.69
C VAL A 20 -25.93 -6.76 -7.75
N HIS A 21 -26.47 -5.60 -7.38
CA HIS A 21 -27.91 -5.33 -7.46
C HIS A 21 -28.44 -5.38 -8.91
N GLY A 22 -27.59 -5.04 -9.88
CA GLY A 22 -27.84 -5.22 -11.31
C GLY A 22 -27.64 -6.64 -11.83
N GLY A 23 -27.45 -7.65 -10.95
CA GLY A 23 -27.26 -9.05 -11.30
C GLY A 23 -25.89 -9.37 -11.90
N ARG A 24 -24.87 -8.54 -11.68
CA ARG A 24 -23.49 -8.75 -12.13
C ARG A 24 -22.58 -9.22 -11.00
N GLN A 25 -21.59 -10.03 -11.35
CA GLN A 25 -20.53 -10.41 -10.41
C GLN A 25 -19.40 -9.37 -10.41
N VAL A 26 -18.73 -9.22 -9.26
CA VAL A 26 -17.65 -8.27 -9.05
C VAL A 26 -16.37 -9.00 -8.67
N ALA A 27 -15.24 -8.66 -9.31
CA ALA A 27 -13.93 -9.12 -8.94
C ALA A 27 -13.10 -7.98 -8.33
N ILE A 28 -12.49 -8.21 -7.17
CA ILE A 28 -11.62 -7.24 -6.50
C ILE A 28 -10.21 -7.79 -6.48
N LEU A 29 -9.31 -7.12 -7.18
CA LEU A 29 -7.92 -7.49 -7.32
C LEU A 29 -7.05 -6.66 -6.41
N VAL A 30 -6.26 -7.33 -5.60
CA VAL A 30 -5.32 -6.72 -4.64
C VAL A 30 -3.94 -7.32 -4.77
N PRO A 31 -2.88 -6.60 -4.41
CA PRO A 31 -1.50 -7.06 -4.64
C PRO A 31 -1.05 -8.19 -3.71
N THR A 32 -1.65 -8.35 -2.52
CA THR A 32 -1.22 -9.34 -1.52
C THR A 32 -2.37 -10.12 -0.92
N THR A 33 -2.09 -11.34 -0.44
CA THR A 33 -3.08 -12.22 0.19
C THR A 33 -3.63 -11.63 1.49
N LEU A 34 -2.80 -10.97 2.26
CA LEU A 34 -3.22 -10.36 3.53
C LEU A 34 -4.18 -9.18 3.27
N LEU A 35 -3.91 -8.39 2.23
CA LEU A 35 -4.83 -7.33 1.81
C LEU A 35 -6.15 -7.91 1.29
N ALA A 36 -6.11 -9.05 0.56
CA ALA A 36 -7.32 -9.75 0.15
C ALA A 36 -8.18 -10.14 1.37
N GLN A 37 -7.55 -10.63 2.43
CA GLN A 37 -8.26 -10.99 3.66
C GLN A 37 -8.84 -9.77 4.37
N GLN A 38 -8.14 -8.64 4.41
CA GLN A 38 -8.66 -7.39 4.99
C GLN A 38 -9.86 -6.86 4.20
N HIS A 39 -9.78 -6.86 2.86
CA HIS A 39 -10.92 -6.48 2.01
C HIS A 39 -12.09 -7.43 2.23
N TYR A 40 -11.85 -8.74 2.26
CA TYR A 40 -12.89 -9.74 2.50
C TYR A 40 -13.65 -9.47 3.80
N ASN A 41 -12.94 -9.31 4.92
CA ASN A 41 -13.55 -9.00 6.20
C ASN A 41 -14.37 -7.70 6.14
N SER A 42 -13.81 -6.66 5.54
CA SER A 42 -14.45 -5.35 5.42
C SER A 42 -15.71 -5.36 4.52
N PHE A 43 -15.70 -6.18 3.45
CA PHE A 43 -16.87 -6.35 2.58
C PHE A 43 -17.94 -7.21 3.25
N ARG A 44 -17.55 -8.33 3.87
CA ARG A 44 -18.47 -9.19 4.61
C ARG A 44 -19.19 -8.41 5.72
N ASP A 45 -18.43 -7.62 6.52
CA ASP A 45 -19.04 -6.81 7.58
C ASP A 45 -19.97 -5.72 7.02
N ARG A 46 -19.62 -5.12 5.87
CA ARG A 46 -20.43 -4.08 5.23
C ARG A 46 -21.73 -4.61 4.66
N PHE A 47 -21.71 -5.82 4.13
CA PHE A 47 -22.87 -6.45 3.48
C PHE A 47 -23.54 -7.53 4.34
N ALA A 48 -23.25 -7.59 5.64
CA ALA A 48 -23.79 -8.60 6.55
C ALA A 48 -25.34 -8.67 6.56
N ASP A 49 -26.00 -7.52 6.39
CA ASP A 49 -27.46 -7.41 6.39
C ASP A 49 -28.09 -7.51 4.98
N TRP A 50 -27.26 -7.79 3.96
CA TRP A 50 -27.71 -7.85 2.57
C TRP A 50 -27.51 -9.25 1.99
N PRO A 51 -28.36 -9.71 1.06
CA PRO A 51 -28.21 -11.00 0.39
C PRO A 51 -27.07 -10.95 -0.64
N VAL A 52 -25.85 -10.65 -0.21
CA VAL A 52 -24.65 -10.55 -1.04
C VAL A 52 -23.62 -11.56 -0.56
N THR A 53 -23.29 -12.50 -1.44
CA THR A 53 -22.28 -13.52 -1.16
C THR A 53 -20.90 -13.01 -1.50
N VAL A 54 -20.08 -12.82 -0.46
CA VAL A 54 -18.67 -12.37 -0.59
C VAL A 54 -17.74 -13.52 -0.30
N GLU A 55 -16.79 -13.77 -1.18
CA GLU A 55 -15.76 -14.80 -1.01
C GLU A 55 -14.35 -14.27 -1.28
N VAL A 56 -13.35 -14.99 -0.73
CA VAL A 56 -11.94 -14.67 -0.96
C VAL A 56 -11.21 -15.86 -1.57
N MET A 57 -10.43 -15.61 -2.61
CA MET A 57 -9.51 -16.59 -3.17
C MET A 57 -8.10 -16.25 -2.70
N SER A 58 -7.66 -16.95 -1.65
CA SER A 58 -6.35 -16.74 -1.05
C SER A 58 -5.63 -18.07 -0.81
N ARG A 59 -4.32 -18.03 -0.66
CA ARG A 59 -3.51 -19.21 -0.33
C ARG A 59 -3.70 -19.72 1.10
N PHE A 60 -4.46 -19.01 1.92
CA PHE A 60 -4.86 -19.50 3.24
C PHE A 60 -5.97 -20.55 3.16
N LYS A 61 -6.65 -20.66 2.01
CA LYS A 61 -7.62 -21.72 1.73
C LYS A 61 -6.91 -22.96 1.19
N SER A 62 -7.39 -24.13 1.58
CA SER A 62 -6.94 -25.41 1.03
C SER A 62 -7.29 -25.53 -0.47
N ALA A 63 -6.60 -26.41 -1.18
CA ALA A 63 -6.89 -26.65 -2.61
C ALA A 63 -8.36 -27.04 -2.85
N LYS A 64 -8.95 -27.83 -1.95
CA LYS A 64 -10.37 -28.23 -2.01
C LYS A 64 -11.32 -27.02 -1.88
N GLU A 65 -11.04 -26.12 -0.94
CA GLU A 65 -11.83 -24.90 -0.75
C GLU A 65 -11.70 -23.96 -1.94
N VAL A 66 -10.50 -23.82 -2.52
CA VAL A 66 -10.28 -23.02 -3.72
C VAL A 66 -11.06 -23.58 -4.89
N SER A 67 -11.05 -24.91 -5.11
CA SER A 67 -11.83 -25.54 -6.18
C SER A 67 -13.33 -25.32 -6.01
N ALA A 68 -13.84 -25.43 -4.78
CA ALA A 68 -15.25 -25.15 -4.48
C ALA A 68 -15.62 -23.67 -4.74
N VAL A 69 -14.73 -22.72 -4.45
CA VAL A 69 -14.94 -21.29 -4.76
C VAL A 69 -14.99 -21.07 -6.27
N ILE A 70 -14.10 -21.69 -7.04
CA ILE A 70 -14.08 -21.59 -8.51
C ILE A 70 -15.37 -22.13 -9.11
N GLU A 71 -15.86 -23.29 -8.64
CA GLU A 71 -17.11 -23.88 -9.09
C GLU A 71 -18.31 -22.98 -8.80
N GLN A 72 -18.45 -22.50 -7.57
CA GLN A 72 -19.53 -21.58 -7.19
C GLN A 72 -19.47 -20.25 -7.95
N LEU A 73 -18.28 -19.76 -8.27
CA LEU A 73 -18.07 -18.56 -9.07
C LEU A 73 -18.55 -18.75 -10.51
N ALA A 74 -18.25 -19.91 -11.12
CA ALA A 74 -18.68 -20.28 -12.45
C ALA A 74 -20.21 -20.56 -12.53
N GLU A 75 -20.83 -20.96 -11.43
CA GLU A 75 -22.28 -21.10 -11.31
C GLU A 75 -23.00 -19.78 -11.07
N GLY A 76 -22.31 -18.72 -10.67
CA GLY A 76 -22.87 -17.42 -10.33
C GLY A 76 -23.44 -17.34 -8.92
N LYS A 77 -23.00 -18.21 -8.00
CA LYS A 77 -23.42 -18.23 -6.59
C LYS A 77 -22.64 -17.26 -5.71
N ILE A 78 -21.52 -16.75 -6.19
CA ILE A 78 -20.70 -15.75 -5.52
C ILE A 78 -20.89 -14.42 -6.24
N ASP A 79 -21.30 -13.39 -5.51
CA ASP A 79 -21.53 -12.05 -6.05
C ASP A 79 -20.26 -11.24 -6.12
N ILE A 80 -19.41 -11.32 -5.08
CA ILE A 80 -18.16 -10.57 -4.96
C ILE A 80 -17.04 -11.54 -4.64
N ILE A 81 -16.04 -11.61 -5.51
CA ILE A 81 -14.82 -12.38 -5.29
C ILE A 81 -13.63 -11.44 -5.06
N ILE A 82 -12.84 -11.69 -4.03
CA ILE A 82 -11.67 -10.91 -3.67
C ILE A 82 -10.44 -11.81 -3.75
N GLY A 83 -9.36 -11.33 -4.38
CA GLY A 83 -8.14 -12.13 -4.46
C GLY A 83 -6.98 -11.39 -5.11
N THR A 84 -5.87 -12.10 -5.23
CA THR A 84 -4.67 -11.60 -5.90
C THR A 84 -4.75 -11.89 -7.40
N HIS A 85 -3.63 -11.74 -8.10
CA HIS A 85 -3.49 -12.06 -9.53
C HIS A 85 -3.97 -13.49 -9.92
N LYS A 86 -4.17 -14.37 -8.95
CA LYS A 86 -4.74 -15.70 -9.18
C LYS A 86 -6.14 -15.63 -9.79
N LEU A 87 -6.91 -14.58 -9.53
CA LEU A 87 -8.23 -14.37 -10.15
C LEU A 87 -8.16 -14.11 -11.67
N LEU A 88 -6.97 -13.82 -12.21
CA LEU A 88 -6.76 -13.58 -13.65
C LEU A 88 -6.24 -14.83 -14.40
N GLN A 89 -6.20 -15.99 -13.74
CA GLN A 89 -5.79 -17.24 -14.36
C GLN A 89 -6.93 -17.84 -15.19
N ASP A 90 -6.60 -18.56 -16.24
CA ASP A 90 -7.55 -19.10 -17.23
C ASP A 90 -8.52 -20.14 -16.63
N ASP A 91 -8.17 -20.77 -15.52
CA ASP A 91 -9.00 -21.71 -14.77
C ASP A 91 -10.10 -21.05 -13.95
N VAL A 92 -10.03 -19.73 -13.74
CA VAL A 92 -11.02 -18.97 -12.97
C VAL A 92 -12.06 -18.35 -13.92
N LYS A 93 -13.20 -18.98 -14.00
CA LYS A 93 -14.31 -18.49 -14.82
C LYS A 93 -15.37 -17.79 -13.95
N ILE A 94 -15.68 -16.55 -14.31
CA ILE A 94 -16.74 -15.75 -13.66
C ILE A 94 -17.89 -15.65 -14.65
N LYS A 95 -19.05 -16.18 -14.26
CA LYS A 95 -20.20 -16.35 -15.17
C LYS A 95 -20.72 -15.05 -15.75
N ASN A 96 -20.85 -14.03 -14.90
CA ASN A 96 -21.51 -12.77 -15.23
C ASN A 96 -20.71 -11.57 -14.69
N LEU A 97 -19.39 -11.54 -14.97
CA LEU A 97 -18.52 -10.46 -14.53
C LEU A 97 -18.95 -9.12 -15.14
N GLY A 98 -19.22 -8.13 -14.31
CA GLY A 98 -19.62 -6.78 -14.75
C GLY A 98 -18.71 -5.68 -14.25
N LEU A 99 -17.98 -5.90 -13.14
CA LEU A 99 -17.09 -4.90 -12.56
C LEU A 99 -15.81 -5.55 -12.05
N VAL A 100 -14.68 -4.98 -12.41
CA VAL A 100 -13.37 -5.31 -11.82
C VAL A 100 -12.84 -4.09 -11.06
N ILE A 101 -12.57 -4.26 -9.78
CA ILE A 101 -11.95 -3.24 -8.93
C ILE A 101 -10.49 -3.63 -8.70
N ILE A 102 -9.57 -2.73 -8.99
CA ILE A 102 -8.13 -2.97 -8.88
C ILE A 102 -7.55 -2.00 -7.87
N ASP A 103 -6.99 -2.53 -6.79
CA ASP A 103 -6.26 -1.73 -5.83
C ASP A 103 -4.77 -1.73 -6.19
N GLU A 104 -4.18 -0.53 -6.31
CA GLU A 104 -2.76 -0.31 -6.64
C GLU A 104 -2.31 -1.00 -7.94
N GLU A 105 -2.98 -0.70 -9.08
CA GLU A 105 -2.69 -1.28 -10.43
C GLU A 105 -1.20 -1.29 -10.78
N HIS A 106 -0.42 -0.33 -10.30
CA HIS A 106 1.00 -0.21 -10.60
C HIS A 106 1.84 -1.39 -10.07
N ARG A 107 1.32 -2.16 -9.11
CA ARG A 107 1.98 -3.35 -8.54
C ARG A 107 1.78 -4.62 -9.35
N PHE A 108 0.88 -4.61 -10.33
CA PHE A 108 0.66 -5.74 -11.22
C PHE A 108 1.70 -5.78 -12.33
N GLY A 109 2.18 -6.99 -12.65
CA GLY A 109 3.14 -7.21 -13.72
C GLY A 109 2.55 -6.98 -15.13
N VAL A 110 3.41 -6.97 -16.14
CA VAL A 110 3.03 -6.68 -17.54
C VAL A 110 1.96 -7.65 -18.04
N ARG A 111 2.14 -8.96 -17.82
CA ARG A 111 1.19 -10.00 -18.28
C ARG A 111 -0.20 -9.81 -17.67
N GLN A 112 -0.27 -9.48 -16.38
CA GLN A 112 -1.53 -9.22 -15.70
C GLN A 112 -2.23 -7.97 -16.25
N LYS A 113 -1.47 -6.93 -16.58
CA LYS A 113 -2.00 -5.70 -17.20
C LYS A 113 -2.54 -5.96 -18.62
N GLU A 114 -1.96 -6.89 -19.36
CA GLU A 114 -2.47 -7.30 -20.68
C GLU A 114 -3.82 -8.01 -20.57
N VAL A 115 -3.96 -8.94 -19.61
CA VAL A 115 -5.24 -9.61 -19.34
C VAL A 115 -6.31 -8.58 -18.95
N LEU A 116 -5.97 -7.63 -18.07
CA LEU A 116 -6.87 -6.55 -17.68
C LEU A 116 -7.27 -5.62 -18.84
N LYS A 117 -6.35 -5.38 -19.79
CA LYS A 117 -6.67 -4.64 -21.01
C LYS A 117 -7.69 -5.38 -21.89
N ALA A 118 -7.55 -6.68 -22.04
CA ALA A 118 -8.49 -7.50 -22.81
C ALA A 118 -9.90 -7.48 -22.19
N LEU A 119 -9.99 -7.51 -20.85
CA LEU A 119 -11.27 -7.43 -20.13
C LEU A 119 -11.99 -6.07 -20.28
N ARG A 120 -11.28 -4.98 -20.56
CA ARG A 120 -11.85 -3.61 -20.66
C ARG A 120 -12.90 -3.43 -21.76
N SER A 121 -12.91 -4.29 -22.76
CA SER A 121 -13.93 -4.23 -23.83
C SER A 121 -15.28 -4.73 -23.40
N GLU A 122 -15.36 -5.51 -22.33
CA GLU A 122 -16.57 -6.23 -21.92
C GLU A 122 -17.03 -5.92 -20.48
N VAL A 123 -16.12 -5.38 -19.66
CA VAL A 123 -16.30 -5.20 -18.22
C VAL A 123 -15.85 -3.82 -17.76
N ASP A 124 -16.60 -3.19 -16.86
CA ASP A 124 -16.20 -1.95 -16.23
C ASP A 124 -14.97 -2.17 -15.32
N ILE A 125 -13.96 -1.31 -15.44
CA ILE A 125 -12.76 -1.40 -14.62
C ILE A 125 -12.58 -0.13 -13.80
N LEU A 126 -12.60 -0.28 -12.48
CA LEU A 126 -12.34 0.75 -11.51
C LEU A 126 -10.95 0.55 -10.89
N THR A 127 -10.04 1.48 -11.11
CA THR A 127 -8.69 1.44 -10.52
C THR A 127 -8.60 2.42 -9.37
N LEU A 128 -8.08 1.95 -8.24
CA LEU A 128 -7.86 2.75 -7.04
C LEU A 128 -6.35 2.99 -6.86
N THR A 129 -5.98 4.20 -6.48
CA THR A 129 -4.60 4.54 -6.11
C THR A 129 -4.56 5.67 -5.09
N ALA A 130 -3.65 5.56 -4.12
CA ALA A 130 -3.42 6.62 -3.15
C ALA A 130 -2.55 7.75 -3.75
N THR A 131 -1.68 7.42 -4.71
CA THR A 131 -0.79 8.36 -5.39
C THR A 131 -0.78 8.07 -6.88
N PRO A 132 -1.45 8.88 -7.70
CA PRO A 132 -1.39 8.70 -9.14
C PRO A 132 0.08 8.89 -9.59
N ILE A 133 0.62 7.85 -10.23
CA ILE A 133 1.92 8.00 -10.90
C ILE A 133 1.79 9.01 -12.05
N PRO A 134 2.86 9.75 -12.41
CA PRO A 134 2.84 10.76 -13.46
C PRO A 134 2.21 10.28 -14.76
N ARG A 135 2.47 9.03 -15.16
CA ARG A 135 1.89 8.41 -16.36
C ARG A 135 0.35 8.29 -16.28
N THR A 136 -0.18 7.86 -15.14
CA THR A 136 -1.63 7.72 -14.94
C THR A 136 -2.31 9.08 -14.95
N LEU A 137 -1.67 10.07 -14.34
CA LEU A 137 -2.13 11.46 -14.35
C LEU A 137 -2.13 12.04 -15.77
N ASN A 138 -1.07 11.81 -16.54
CA ASN A 138 -0.97 12.26 -17.92
C ASN A 138 -2.02 11.60 -18.82
N MET A 139 -2.30 10.31 -18.65
CA MET A 139 -3.38 9.61 -19.36
C MET A 139 -4.77 10.16 -19.03
N ALA A 140 -4.99 10.60 -17.80
CA ALA A 140 -6.25 11.21 -17.39
C ALA A 140 -6.39 12.62 -17.99
N VAL A 141 -5.34 13.44 -17.92
CA VAL A 141 -5.32 14.80 -18.50
C VAL A 141 -5.48 14.77 -20.02
N SER A 142 -4.94 13.74 -20.70
CA SER A 142 -5.11 13.54 -22.15
C SER A 142 -6.47 12.94 -22.56
N GLY A 143 -7.39 12.73 -21.61
CA GLY A 143 -8.73 12.20 -21.90
C GLY A 143 -8.78 10.70 -22.21
N MET A 144 -7.67 9.96 -22.00
CA MET A 144 -7.63 8.51 -22.24
C MET A 144 -8.25 7.69 -21.10
N ARG A 145 -8.46 8.30 -19.93
CA ARG A 145 -9.11 7.68 -18.76
C ARG A 145 -9.90 8.75 -18.00
N ASP A 146 -11.08 8.37 -17.55
CA ASP A 146 -11.82 9.18 -16.58
C ASP A 146 -11.10 9.17 -15.22
N LEU A 147 -11.01 10.32 -14.58
CA LEU A 147 -10.39 10.49 -13.28
C LEU A 147 -11.36 11.14 -12.29
N SER A 148 -11.55 10.49 -11.15
CA SER A 148 -12.26 11.06 -10.01
C SER A 148 -11.30 11.26 -8.85
N ILE A 149 -11.25 12.46 -8.29
CA ILE A 149 -10.41 12.80 -7.15
C ILE A 149 -11.27 12.87 -5.90
N ILE A 150 -10.93 12.05 -4.89
CA ILE A 150 -11.55 12.08 -3.57
C ILE A 150 -10.66 12.91 -2.66
N ALA A 151 -10.93 14.21 -2.58
CA ALA A 151 -10.14 15.17 -1.83
C ALA A 151 -10.61 15.36 -0.38
N THR A 152 -11.86 14.99 -0.06
CA THR A 152 -12.42 15.18 1.28
C THR A 152 -11.90 14.12 2.25
N PRO A 153 -11.14 14.50 3.28
CA PRO A 153 -10.66 13.55 4.28
C PRO A 153 -11.82 13.02 5.13
N PRO A 154 -11.72 11.80 5.66
CA PRO A 154 -12.69 11.27 6.60
C PRO A 154 -12.80 12.16 7.85
N ALA A 155 -14.02 12.39 8.32
CA ALA A 155 -14.27 13.15 9.55
C ALA A 155 -13.49 12.51 10.73
N ARG A 156 -12.88 13.32 11.60
CA ARG A 156 -12.09 12.93 12.77
C ARG A 156 -10.73 12.27 12.48
N ARG A 157 -10.23 12.28 11.26
CA ARG A 157 -8.86 11.85 10.98
C ARG A 157 -7.90 13.01 11.27
N LEU A 158 -6.93 12.78 12.15
CA LEU A 158 -5.87 13.74 12.40
C LEU A 158 -4.79 13.65 11.32
N SER A 159 -4.25 14.79 10.93
CA SER A 159 -3.12 14.84 10.03
C SER A 159 -1.88 14.22 10.68
N VAL A 160 -1.03 13.58 9.89
CA VAL A 160 0.22 13.00 10.39
C VAL A 160 1.23 14.13 10.61
N ARG A 161 1.68 14.32 11.85
CA ARG A 161 2.75 15.27 12.15
C ARG A 161 4.07 14.78 11.58
N THR A 162 4.61 15.51 10.64
CA THR A 162 5.83 15.14 9.91
C THR A 162 7.00 15.98 10.37
N PHE A 163 8.08 15.33 10.78
CA PHE A 163 9.33 15.97 11.22
C PHE A 163 10.47 15.54 10.28
N VAL A 164 11.18 16.52 9.74
CA VAL A 164 12.43 16.31 8.98
C VAL A 164 13.58 16.76 9.86
N MET A 165 14.50 15.85 10.18
CA MET A 165 15.59 16.15 11.13
C MET A 165 16.80 15.27 10.89
N GLU A 166 17.95 15.71 11.35
CA GLU A 166 19.17 14.89 11.35
C GLU A 166 19.02 13.68 12.27
N GLN A 167 19.54 12.54 11.81
CA GLN A 167 19.49 11.29 12.56
C GLN A 167 20.26 11.40 13.87
N ASN A 168 19.58 11.17 14.98
CA ASN A 168 20.19 11.09 16.29
C ASN A 168 19.48 10.07 17.20
N LYS A 169 20.25 9.40 18.04
CA LYS A 169 19.75 8.36 18.96
C LYS A 169 18.73 8.86 19.99
N PRO A 170 18.88 10.04 20.62
CA PRO A 170 17.89 10.54 21.58
C PRO A 170 16.49 10.71 20.97
N THR A 171 16.39 11.29 19.79
CA THR A 171 15.10 11.48 19.11
C THR A 171 14.45 10.15 18.72
N ILE A 172 15.25 9.19 18.21
CA ILE A 172 14.75 7.84 17.88
C ILE A 172 14.20 7.18 19.15
N LYS A 173 14.95 7.24 20.26
CA LYS A 173 14.50 6.71 21.55
C LYS A 173 13.20 7.33 22.02
N GLU A 174 13.10 8.65 21.99
CA GLU A 174 11.88 9.37 22.38
C GLU A 174 10.68 8.99 21.50
N ALA A 175 10.87 8.93 20.17
CA ALA A 175 9.81 8.57 19.24
C ALA A 175 9.28 7.14 19.48
N LEU A 176 10.19 6.18 19.70
CA LEU A 176 9.84 4.80 20.05
C LEU A 176 9.08 4.74 21.37
N LEU A 177 9.66 5.27 22.45
CA LEU A 177 9.05 5.21 23.78
C LEU A 177 7.68 5.89 23.82
N ARG A 178 7.49 7.05 23.17
CA ARG A 178 6.21 7.74 23.08
C ARG A 178 5.12 6.83 22.51
N GLU A 179 5.42 6.08 21.45
CA GLU A 179 4.46 5.17 20.83
C GLU A 179 4.21 3.94 21.69
N LEU A 180 5.27 3.31 22.18
CA LEU A 180 5.18 2.07 22.96
C LEU A 180 4.43 2.29 24.30
N LEU A 181 4.69 3.41 24.99
CA LEU A 181 4.02 3.74 26.26
C LEU A 181 2.51 3.91 26.11
N ARG A 182 2.02 4.34 24.95
CA ARG A 182 0.57 4.42 24.70
C ARG A 182 -0.03 3.12 24.13
N GLY A 183 0.76 2.02 24.06
CA GLY A 183 0.32 0.72 23.55
C GLY A 183 0.22 0.63 22.03
N GLY A 184 0.82 1.59 21.32
CA GLY A 184 0.90 1.62 19.86
C GLY A 184 2.06 0.79 19.31
N GLN A 185 2.20 0.84 17.99
CA GLN A 185 3.25 0.15 17.25
C GLN A 185 4.00 1.12 16.33
N VAL A 186 5.24 0.78 16.01
CA VAL A 186 6.13 1.62 15.22
C VAL A 186 6.59 0.89 13.96
N TYR A 187 6.49 1.56 12.81
CA TYR A 187 7.25 1.20 11.62
C TYR A 187 8.62 1.89 11.66
N TYR A 188 9.68 1.11 11.51
CA TYR A 188 11.04 1.61 11.39
C TYR A 188 11.60 1.20 10.02
N LEU A 189 11.81 2.16 9.13
CA LEU A 189 12.27 1.90 7.78
C LEU A 189 13.79 2.01 7.72
N HIS A 190 14.44 0.88 7.47
CA HIS A 190 15.88 0.74 7.27
C HIS A 190 16.13 0.05 5.91
N ASN A 191 16.52 0.81 4.90
CA ASN A 191 16.55 0.32 3.52
C ASN A 191 17.89 -0.34 3.13
N ASP A 192 18.55 -0.99 4.07
CA ASP A 192 19.74 -1.79 3.82
C ASP A 192 19.63 -3.17 4.50
N VAL A 193 19.30 -4.18 3.69
CA VAL A 193 19.09 -5.55 4.16
C VAL A 193 20.34 -6.14 4.83
N LYS A 194 21.54 -5.74 4.40
CA LYS A 194 22.79 -6.26 4.97
C LYS A 194 23.04 -5.79 6.40
N THR A 195 22.50 -4.65 6.76
CA THR A 195 22.68 -4.03 8.08
C THR A 195 21.43 -4.02 8.95
N ILE A 196 20.32 -4.60 8.47
CA ILE A 196 19.02 -4.58 9.16
C ILE A 196 19.05 -5.31 10.51
N GLU A 197 19.76 -6.43 10.59
CA GLU A 197 19.97 -7.19 11.85
C GLU A 197 20.73 -6.37 12.88
N LYS A 198 21.79 -5.66 12.43
CA LYS A 198 22.56 -4.75 13.30
C LYS A 198 21.68 -3.60 13.77
N CYS A 199 20.88 -3.01 12.88
CA CYS A 199 19.93 -1.97 13.23
C CYS A 199 18.94 -2.46 14.31
N ALA A 200 18.45 -3.69 14.19
CA ALA A 200 17.57 -4.29 15.19
C ALA A 200 18.26 -4.45 16.56
N ALA A 201 19.50 -4.93 16.57
CA ALA A 201 20.28 -5.05 17.81
C ALA A 201 20.53 -3.67 18.46
N ASP A 202 20.93 -2.67 17.67
CA ASP A 202 21.16 -1.30 18.16
C ASP A 202 19.88 -0.67 18.74
N LEU A 203 18.71 -0.94 18.12
CA LEU A 203 17.42 -0.44 18.64
C LEU A 203 16.96 -1.20 19.88
N ALA A 204 17.21 -2.50 19.98
CA ALA A 204 16.90 -3.29 21.19
C ALA A 204 17.75 -2.83 22.38
N GLU A 205 19.01 -2.47 22.16
CA GLU A 205 19.86 -1.89 23.21
C GLU A 205 19.37 -0.49 23.61
N LEU A 206 18.95 0.33 22.63
CA LEU A 206 18.48 1.70 22.86
C LEU A 206 17.14 1.74 23.62
N VAL A 207 16.23 0.81 23.33
CA VAL A 207 14.88 0.70 23.90
C VAL A 207 14.59 -0.76 24.23
N PRO A 208 14.96 -1.23 25.44
CA PRO A 208 14.78 -2.64 25.86
C PRO A 208 13.32 -3.13 25.87
N GLU A 209 12.36 -2.21 25.95
CA GLU A 209 10.92 -2.50 25.88
C GLU A 209 10.44 -2.83 24.47
N ALA A 210 11.26 -2.58 23.46
CA ALA A 210 10.92 -2.86 22.07
C ALA A 210 10.98 -4.38 21.79
N ARG A 211 9.85 -4.93 21.38
CA ARG A 211 9.76 -6.26 20.79
C ARG A 211 9.82 -6.07 19.27
N ILE A 212 10.97 -6.43 18.71
CA ILE A 212 11.32 -6.10 17.32
C ILE A 212 11.06 -7.28 16.41
N GLY A 213 10.32 -7.04 15.32
CA GLY A 213 10.23 -7.93 14.17
C GLY A 213 10.97 -7.32 12.98
N ILE A 214 11.50 -8.16 12.10
CA ILE A 214 12.24 -7.75 10.91
C ILE A 214 11.51 -8.28 9.67
N GLY A 215 11.33 -7.40 8.66
CA GLY A 215 10.78 -7.74 7.37
C GLY A 215 11.54 -7.08 6.22
N HIS A 216 12.00 -7.86 5.22
CA HIS A 216 12.75 -7.30 4.09
C HIS A 216 12.48 -8.03 2.76
N GLY A 217 12.80 -7.38 1.63
CA GLY A 217 12.48 -7.85 0.28
C GLY A 217 13.17 -9.13 -0.18
N GLN A 218 14.15 -9.63 0.57
CA GLN A 218 14.81 -10.91 0.29
C GLN A 218 14.13 -12.09 0.98
N MET A 219 13.18 -11.83 1.91
CA MET A 219 12.33 -12.87 2.48
C MET A 219 11.40 -13.42 1.40
N ASN A 220 11.09 -14.70 1.49
CA ASN A 220 10.04 -15.24 0.64
C ASN A 220 8.68 -14.67 1.04
N GLU A 221 7.74 -14.69 0.12
CA GLU A 221 6.43 -14.04 0.28
C GLU A 221 5.66 -14.58 1.50
N ARG A 222 5.81 -15.89 1.81
CA ARG A 222 5.14 -16.55 2.94
C ARG A 222 5.71 -16.08 4.28
N GLU A 223 7.03 -15.97 4.39
CA GLU A 223 7.70 -15.44 5.60
C GLU A 223 7.30 -13.99 5.84
N LEU A 224 7.28 -13.19 4.78
CA LEU A 224 6.90 -11.81 4.86
C LEU A 224 5.45 -11.63 5.32
N GLU A 225 4.51 -12.42 4.78
CA GLU A 225 3.13 -12.41 5.23
C GLU A 225 3.00 -12.83 6.70
N GLN A 226 3.79 -13.81 7.15
CA GLN A 226 3.83 -14.21 8.55
C GLN A 226 4.27 -13.05 9.45
N VAL A 227 5.37 -12.37 9.09
CA VAL A 227 5.88 -11.20 9.83
C VAL A 227 4.82 -10.09 9.89
N MET A 228 4.17 -9.78 8.77
CA MET A 228 3.13 -8.76 8.74
C MET A 228 1.89 -9.15 9.53
N GLY A 229 1.49 -10.42 9.49
CA GLY A 229 0.42 -10.97 10.31
C GLY A 229 0.74 -10.89 11.81
N ASP A 230 1.96 -11.23 12.20
CA ASP A 230 2.42 -11.14 13.58
C ASP A 230 2.46 -9.68 14.07
N PHE A 231 2.85 -8.76 13.21
CA PHE A 231 2.78 -7.33 13.51
C PHE A 231 1.34 -6.85 13.66
N TYR A 232 0.46 -7.22 12.76
CA TYR A 232 -0.97 -6.89 12.86
C TYR A 232 -1.58 -7.38 14.17
N HIS A 233 -1.22 -8.60 14.61
CA HIS A 233 -1.69 -9.18 15.88
C HIS A 233 -0.89 -8.74 17.11
N LYS A 234 -0.04 -7.71 16.98
CA LYS A 234 0.74 -7.13 18.10
C LYS A 234 1.69 -8.12 18.80
N ARG A 235 2.16 -9.18 18.11
CA ARG A 235 3.15 -10.10 18.67
C ARG A 235 4.48 -9.39 18.93
N PHE A 236 4.77 -8.36 18.14
CA PHE A 236 5.82 -7.39 18.40
C PHE A 236 5.32 -5.96 18.17
N ASN A 237 6.03 -4.96 18.70
CA ASN A 237 5.58 -3.57 18.73
C ASN A 237 6.43 -2.63 17.83
N VAL A 238 7.57 -3.11 17.34
CA VAL A 238 8.40 -2.40 16.36
C VAL A 238 8.64 -3.31 15.17
N LEU A 239 8.30 -2.87 13.97
CA LEU A 239 8.64 -3.56 12.73
C LEU A 239 9.75 -2.79 12.02
N ILE A 240 10.95 -3.39 11.99
CA ILE A 240 12.03 -2.89 11.14
C ILE A 240 11.86 -3.51 9.76
N ALA A 241 11.75 -2.66 8.75
CA ALA A 241 11.51 -3.14 7.42
C ALA A 241 12.31 -2.35 6.36
N SER A 242 12.60 -3.00 5.24
CA SER A 242 12.98 -2.31 4.02
C SER A 242 11.74 -1.68 3.37
N THR A 243 11.73 -1.40 2.08
CA THR A 243 10.62 -0.79 1.32
C THR A 243 9.30 -1.57 1.34
N ILE A 244 9.24 -2.73 2.00
CA ILE A 244 8.08 -3.65 2.05
C ILE A 244 6.83 -3.05 2.69
N ILE A 245 6.98 -2.04 3.56
CA ILE A 245 5.84 -1.35 4.20
C ILE A 245 4.85 -0.77 3.15
N GLU A 246 5.28 -0.68 1.90
CA GLU A 246 4.43 -0.26 0.78
C GLU A 246 3.30 -1.26 0.43
N THR A 247 3.26 -2.47 1.01
CA THR A 247 2.34 -3.56 0.62
C THR A 247 0.85 -3.33 0.88
N GLY A 248 0.46 -2.18 1.36
CA GLY A 248 -0.96 -1.81 1.49
C GLY A 248 -1.65 -2.26 2.77
N ILE A 249 -1.01 -3.08 3.60
CA ILE A 249 -1.58 -3.59 4.84
C ILE A 249 -1.87 -2.46 5.81
N ASP A 250 -3.06 -2.49 6.34
CA ASP A 250 -3.53 -1.55 7.34
C ASP A 250 -3.31 -2.09 8.75
N VAL A 251 -2.51 -1.37 9.52
CA VAL A 251 -2.27 -1.67 10.94
C VAL A 251 -2.69 -0.45 11.78
N PRO A 252 -3.94 -0.42 12.28
CA PRO A 252 -4.48 0.76 12.97
C PRO A 252 -3.72 1.18 14.22
N SER A 253 -3.02 0.24 14.86
CA SER A 253 -2.19 0.50 16.04
C SER A 253 -0.82 1.08 15.74
N ALA A 254 -0.39 1.10 14.47
CA ALA A 254 0.86 1.71 14.05
C ALA A 254 0.64 3.21 13.76
N ASN A 255 0.95 4.06 14.73
CA ASN A 255 0.78 5.51 14.60
C ASN A 255 2.11 6.28 14.55
N THR A 256 3.23 5.60 14.54
CA THR A 256 4.54 6.22 14.34
C THR A 256 5.31 5.50 13.25
N ILE A 257 5.88 6.27 12.32
CA ILE A 257 6.83 5.78 11.32
C ILE A 257 8.14 6.56 11.42
N ILE A 258 9.25 5.86 11.44
CA ILE A 258 10.61 6.41 11.42
C ILE A 258 11.26 5.95 10.12
N ILE A 259 11.74 6.86 9.31
CA ILE A 259 12.35 6.58 8.00
C ILE A 259 13.80 7.04 8.02
N GLU A 260 14.75 6.11 8.03
CA GLU A 260 16.15 6.42 7.87
C GLU A 260 16.50 6.81 6.44
N ARG A 261 17.45 7.71 6.28
CA ARG A 261 17.92 8.20 4.98
C ARG A 261 16.75 8.61 4.08
N ALA A 262 15.82 9.39 4.64
CA ALA A 262 14.66 9.91 3.92
C ALA A 262 15.05 10.73 2.67
N ASP A 263 16.28 11.27 2.63
CA ASP A 263 16.87 11.95 1.49
C ASP A 263 16.97 11.09 0.21
N LYS A 264 16.99 9.76 0.36
CA LYS A 264 17.09 8.80 -0.76
C LYS A 264 15.76 8.40 -1.37
N PHE A 265 14.64 8.81 -0.78
CA PHE A 265 13.30 8.43 -1.25
C PHE A 265 12.70 9.49 -2.16
N GLY A 266 11.91 9.06 -3.14
CA GLY A 266 11.08 9.93 -3.95
C GLY A 266 9.91 10.52 -3.15
N LEU A 267 9.38 11.66 -3.61
CA LEU A 267 8.28 12.36 -2.93
C LEU A 267 7.02 11.48 -2.81
N ALA A 268 6.66 10.78 -3.89
CA ALA A 268 5.54 9.84 -3.91
C ALA A 268 5.74 8.68 -2.92
N GLN A 269 6.96 8.13 -2.82
CA GLN A 269 7.28 7.07 -1.86
C GLN A 269 7.15 7.56 -0.42
N LEU A 270 7.71 8.72 -0.10
CA LEU A 270 7.58 9.33 1.24
C LEU A 270 6.13 9.56 1.60
N HIS A 271 5.31 10.03 0.65
CA HIS A 271 3.88 10.21 0.87
C HIS A 271 3.16 8.89 1.14
N GLN A 272 3.44 7.84 0.36
CA GLN A 272 2.87 6.50 0.58
C GLN A 272 3.29 5.93 1.93
N LEU A 273 4.58 6.02 2.30
CA LEU A 273 5.10 5.56 3.58
C LEU A 273 4.48 6.33 4.74
N ARG A 274 4.40 7.66 4.67
CA ARG A 274 3.70 8.49 5.67
C ARG A 274 2.23 8.08 5.83
N GLY A 275 1.57 7.73 4.74
CA GLY A 275 0.19 7.27 4.71
C GLY A 275 -0.05 5.90 5.37
N ARG A 276 1.01 5.18 5.76
CA ARG A 276 0.88 3.91 6.52
C ARG A 276 0.52 4.12 7.98
N VAL A 277 0.70 5.31 8.49
CA VAL A 277 0.31 5.69 9.85
C VAL A 277 -0.84 6.71 9.84
N GLY A 278 -1.45 6.96 11.01
CA GLY A 278 -2.57 7.90 11.13
C GLY A 278 -3.89 7.33 10.61
N ARG A 279 -4.07 6.04 10.74
CA ARG A 279 -5.29 5.33 10.34
C ARG A 279 -6.23 5.05 11.51
N SER A 280 -5.92 5.58 12.67
CA SER A 280 -6.73 5.57 13.89
C SER A 280 -7.10 7.00 14.31
N HIS A 281 -7.83 7.13 15.40
CA HIS A 281 -8.16 8.42 16.02
C HIS A 281 -7.01 9.02 16.85
N HIS A 282 -5.89 8.30 16.98
CA HIS A 282 -4.71 8.79 17.69
C HIS A 282 -3.84 9.67 16.78
N GLN A 283 -3.18 10.68 17.37
CA GLN A 283 -2.20 11.47 16.65
C GLN A 283 -1.06 10.59 16.15
N ALA A 284 -0.81 10.65 14.87
CA ALA A 284 0.29 9.94 14.24
C ALA A 284 1.48 10.85 13.94
N TYR A 285 2.65 10.23 13.86
CA TYR A 285 3.94 10.89 13.69
C TYR A 285 4.76 10.22 12.60
N ALA A 286 5.39 11.03 11.76
CA ALA A 286 6.37 10.59 10.77
C ALA A 286 7.70 11.32 11.01
N TYR A 287 8.75 10.56 11.32
CA TYR A 287 10.10 11.06 11.49
C TYR A 287 10.92 10.72 10.26
N LEU A 288 11.27 11.73 9.48
CA LEU A 288 12.09 11.62 8.29
C LEU A 288 13.53 11.97 8.66
N LEU A 289 14.33 10.93 8.90
CA LEU A 289 15.72 11.09 9.36
C LEU A 289 16.65 11.29 8.18
N THR A 290 17.48 12.31 8.26
CA THR A 290 18.40 12.70 7.19
C THR A 290 19.85 12.72 7.69
N PRO A 291 20.83 12.65 6.77
CA PRO A 291 22.18 13.07 7.09
C PRO A 291 22.25 14.59 7.29
N PRO A 292 23.39 15.16 7.71
CA PRO A 292 23.60 16.61 7.76
C PRO A 292 23.25 17.27 6.41
N ARG A 293 22.62 18.44 6.47
CA ARG A 293 22.09 19.15 5.29
C ARG A 293 23.13 19.31 4.16
N LYS A 294 24.40 19.49 4.50
CA LYS A 294 25.51 19.62 3.53
C LYS A 294 25.77 18.35 2.69
N GLN A 295 25.26 17.21 3.13
CA GLN A 295 25.43 15.92 2.44
C GLN A 295 24.21 15.56 1.55
N MET A 296 23.19 16.39 1.54
CA MET A 296 21.98 16.19 0.74
C MET A 296 22.06 17.00 -0.56
N THR A 297 21.47 16.44 -1.64
CA THR A 297 21.27 17.19 -2.88
C THR A 297 20.16 18.23 -2.72
N ASP A 298 20.18 19.28 -3.52
CA ASP A 298 19.13 20.31 -3.53
C ASP A 298 17.73 19.73 -3.80
N ASP A 299 17.66 18.76 -4.70
CA ASP A 299 16.38 18.07 -5.01
C ASP A 299 15.87 17.25 -3.83
N ALA A 300 16.75 16.61 -3.06
CA ALA A 300 16.35 15.90 -1.84
C ALA A 300 15.80 16.88 -0.79
N GLN A 301 16.45 18.05 -0.64
CA GLN A 301 15.98 19.10 0.27
C GLN A 301 14.59 19.61 -0.13
N LYS A 302 14.39 19.93 -1.41
CA LYS A 302 13.07 20.37 -1.95
C LYS A 302 11.97 19.33 -1.71
N ARG A 303 12.26 18.05 -1.96
CA ARG A 303 11.28 16.97 -1.71
C ARG A 303 10.91 16.86 -0.23
N LEU A 304 11.89 16.95 0.67
CA LEU A 304 11.68 16.87 2.10
C LEU A 304 10.91 18.10 2.63
N GLU A 305 11.18 19.28 2.12
CA GLU A 305 10.43 20.49 2.43
C GLU A 305 8.98 20.38 1.92
N ALA A 306 8.77 19.86 0.70
CA ALA A 306 7.43 19.64 0.15
C ALA A 306 6.59 18.68 1.01
N ILE A 307 7.16 17.53 1.44
CA ILE A 307 6.44 16.57 2.27
C ILE A 307 6.17 17.09 3.69
N ALA A 308 7.08 17.90 4.26
CA ALA A 308 6.89 18.50 5.57
C ALA A 308 5.76 19.55 5.57
N ASN A 309 5.65 20.32 4.49
CA ASN A 309 4.63 21.35 4.33
C ASN A 309 3.27 20.78 3.94
N ALA A 310 3.24 19.62 3.29
CA ALA A 310 2.01 18.94 2.89
C ALA A 310 1.36 18.21 4.08
N GLN A 311 0.75 18.96 4.99
CA GLN A 311 0.10 18.41 6.20
C GLN A 311 -1.34 17.95 5.94
N ASP A 312 -1.97 18.37 4.85
CA ASP A 312 -3.36 18.07 4.57
C ASP A 312 -3.57 16.63 4.09
N LEU A 313 -4.66 16.03 4.60
CA LEU A 313 -5.18 14.77 4.10
C LEU A 313 -5.70 15.01 2.66
N GLY A 314 -5.14 14.31 1.69
CA GLY A 314 -5.49 14.52 0.27
C GLY A 314 -4.39 15.21 -0.54
N ALA A 315 -3.28 15.62 0.07
CA ALA A 315 -2.14 16.23 -0.61
C ALA A 315 -1.47 15.33 -1.68
N GLY A 316 -1.88 14.07 -1.84
CA GLY A 316 -1.26 13.14 -2.77
C GLY A 316 -1.25 13.61 -4.22
N PHE A 317 -2.34 14.25 -4.66
CA PHE A 317 -2.41 14.82 -6.00
C PHE A 317 -1.47 16.01 -6.17
N VAL A 318 -1.46 16.93 -5.20
CA VAL A 318 -0.56 18.11 -5.19
C VAL A 318 0.91 17.66 -5.16
N LEU A 319 1.24 16.66 -4.34
CA LEU A 319 2.59 16.11 -4.28
C LEU A 319 3.01 15.41 -5.57
N ALA A 320 2.10 14.74 -6.27
CA ALA A 320 2.37 14.15 -7.59
C ALA A 320 2.67 15.23 -8.63
N THR A 321 1.97 16.35 -8.58
CA THR A 321 2.22 17.52 -9.45
C THR A 321 3.59 18.16 -9.13
N HIS A 322 3.91 18.34 -7.86
CA HIS A 322 5.23 18.84 -7.44
C HIS A 322 6.38 17.90 -7.81
N ASP A 323 6.19 16.59 -7.74
CA ASP A 323 7.21 15.62 -8.18
C ASP A 323 7.49 15.75 -9.69
N LEU A 324 6.46 16.02 -10.48
CA LEU A 324 6.60 16.33 -11.91
C LEU A 324 7.36 17.64 -12.16
N GLU A 325 7.09 18.68 -11.40
CA GLU A 325 7.78 19.98 -11.51
C GLU A 325 9.26 19.86 -11.14
N ILE A 326 9.58 19.13 -10.07
CA ILE A 326 10.97 18.90 -9.60
C ILE A 326 11.78 18.09 -10.61
N ARG A 327 11.18 17.08 -11.25
CA ARG A 327 11.85 16.22 -12.25
C ARG A 327 11.97 16.87 -13.62
N GLY A 328 11.17 17.92 -13.90
CA GLY A 328 11.09 18.58 -15.20
C GLY A 328 10.22 17.83 -16.21
N ALA A 329 9.54 18.57 -17.07
CA ALA A 329 8.61 18.04 -18.09
C ALA A 329 9.31 17.21 -19.20
N GLY A 330 10.63 17.28 -19.32
CA GLY A 330 11.42 16.61 -20.36
C GLY A 330 11.60 15.09 -20.17
N GLU A 331 11.48 14.58 -18.94
CA GLU A 331 11.61 13.14 -18.65
C GLU A 331 10.31 12.35 -18.78
N LEU A 332 9.19 13.01 -19.07
CA LEU A 332 7.85 12.38 -19.13
C LEU A 332 7.68 11.39 -20.29
N LEU A 333 8.54 11.44 -21.30
CA LEU A 333 8.45 10.62 -22.53
C LEU A 333 9.65 9.67 -22.72
N GLY A 334 10.62 9.66 -21.81
CA GLY A 334 11.84 8.85 -21.93
C GLY A 334 11.81 7.54 -21.13
N ASP A 335 12.55 6.55 -21.62
CA ASP A 335 12.76 5.23 -21.01
C ASP A 335 13.42 5.26 -19.61
N GLY A 336 13.83 6.44 -19.13
CA GLY A 336 14.52 6.62 -17.84
C GLY A 336 13.65 6.42 -16.60
N GLN A 337 12.32 6.42 -16.71
CA GLN A 337 11.41 6.22 -15.55
C GLN A 337 11.34 4.77 -15.05
N SER A 338 11.89 3.81 -15.79
CA SER A 338 11.97 2.41 -15.39
C SER A 338 13.10 2.13 -14.39
N ALA A 339 14.02 3.07 -14.17
CA ALA A 339 15.31 2.80 -13.54
C ALA A 339 15.27 2.60 -12.02
N VAL A 340 14.30 3.14 -11.30
CA VAL A 340 14.33 3.09 -9.82
C VAL A 340 13.51 1.92 -9.26
N SER A 341 12.47 1.48 -9.94
CA SER A 341 11.65 0.31 -9.52
C SER A 341 12.15 -1.02 -10.09
N TYR A 342 12.92 -1.01 -11.20
CA TYR A 342 13.36 -2.20 -11.93
C TYR A 342 14.78 -2.66 -11.62
N THR A 343 15.62 -1.86 -11.00
CA THR A 343 17.01 -2.26 -10.68
C THR A 343 17.09 -3.38 -9.66
N HIS A 344 16.08 -3.57 -8.83
CA HIS A 344 16.03 -4.72 -7.90
C HIS A 344 15.49 -6.01 -8.54
N LEU A 345 14.75 -5.94 -9.65
CA LEU A 345 14.23 -7.12 -10.34
C LEU A 345 15.20 -7.68 -11.41
N ARG A 346 16.03 -6.84 -12.05
CA ARG A 346 17.01 -7.31 -13.05
C ARG A 346 18.23 -8.01 -12.47
N ALA A 347 18.54 -7.82 -11.20
CA ALA A 347 19.66 -8.54 -10.55
C ALA A 347 19.38 -10.05 -10.36
N HIS A 348 18.15 -10.52 -10.55
CA HIS A 348 17.78 -11.92 -10.44
C HIS A 348 17.74 -12.70 -11.77
N GLU A 349 17.74 -12.02 -12.92
CA GLU A 349 17.64 -12.71 -14.23
C GLU A 349 19.00 -12.98 -14.90
N THR A 350 20.11 -12.39 -14.43
CA THR A 350 21.43 -12.58 -15.03
C THR A 350 22.31 -13.62 -14.33
N GLY A 351 21.77 -14.40 -13.41
CA GLY A 351 22.50 -15.40 -12.63
C GLY A 351 22.31 -16.87 -13.04
N ARG A 352 21.82 -17.15 -14.27
CA ARG A 352 21.81 -18.52 -14.82
C ARG A 352 22.16 -18.48 -16.31
N ASN A 353 23.42 -18.66 -16.59
CA ASN A 353 24.00 -19.37 -17.71
C ASN A 353 25.32 -19.99 -17.24
#